data_5cdb0b5899e65ef025d2d8722be8d42c
#
_entry.id   5cdb0b5899e65ef025d2d8722be8d42c
#
_cell.length_a   1.000
_cell.length_b   1.000
_cell.length_c   1.000
_cell.angle_alpha   90.00
_cell.angle_beta   90.00
_cell.angle_gamma   90.00
#
_symmetry.space_group_name_H-M   'P 1'
#
loop_
_entity.id
_entity.type
_entity.pdbx_description
1 polymer ?
#
loop_
_entity_poly.entity_id
_entity_poly.type
_entity_poly.pdbx_seq_one_letter_code
_entity_poly.pdbx_strand_id
1 'polypeptide(L)'
;MTYDTVIVDSHVMLPSGKIDKNIVIDDGKIVGLTSDVPACDHKINGNGLISIPGVIDTHVHYGVYSPINEAAKTESHAAAIGGVTTMMRMLRLENSFLTSFSLNNAFILERDLEVLAKTTTPPTGLSIL
;
A
#
# COMPACT_ATOMS: atom_id res chain seq x y z
N MET A 1 20.82 -19.74 -7.50
CA MET A 1 20.17 -18.73 -6.66
C MET A 1 18.71 -18.75 -7.03
N THR A 2 17.82 -18.88 -6.08
CA THR A 2 16.37 -18.92 -6.30
C THR A 2 15.80 -17.65 -5.69
N TYR A 3 14.92 -16.96 -6.39
CA TYR A 3 14.26 -15.73 -5.94
C TYR A 3 12.90 -16.05 -5.31
N ASP A 4 12.39 -15.16 -4.49
CA ASP A 4 11.09 -15.37 -3.84
C ASP A 4 9.95 -15.40 -4.86
N THR A 5 9.89 -14.41 -5.74
CA THR A 5 8.77 -14.26 -6.68
C THR A 5 9.23 -13.68 -8.01
N VAL A 6 8.64 -14.18 -9.09
CA VAL A 6 8.81 -13.57 -10.42
C VAL A 6 7.43 -13.34 -11.05
N ILE A 7 7.15 -12.09 -11.45
CA ILE A 7 6.00 -11.76 -12.27
C ILE A 7 6.44 -11.89 -13.73
N VAL A 8 5.82 -12.80 -14.46
CA VAL A 8 6.19 -13.12 -15.85
C VAL A 8 5.21 -12.53 -16.85
N ASP A 9 5.72 -12.21 -18.03
CA ASP A 9 4.93 -11.81 -19.20
C ASP A 9 4.05 -10.57 -19.01
N SER A 10 4.40 -9.67 -18.08
CA SER A 10 3.69 -8.43 -17.89
C SER A 10 4.24 -7.26 -18.69
N HIS A 11 3.38 -6.28 -18.96
CA HIS A 11 3.78 -4.98 -19.49
C HIS A 11 4.17 -4.06 -18.34
N VAL A 12 5.47 -3.82 -18.15
CA VAL A 12 5.96 -2.97 -17.05
C VAL A 12 5.99 -1.51 -17.49
N MET A 13 5.32 -0.65 -16.72
CA MET A 13 5.33 0.80 -16.96
C MET A 13 6.47 1.45 -16.20
N LEU A 14 7.37 2.09 -16.92
CA LEU A 14 8.48 2.90 -16.39
C LEU A 14 8.27 4.37 -16.79
N PRO A 15 8.97 5.32 -16.15
CA PRO A 15 8.96 6.72 -16.60
C PRO A 15 9.38 6.89 -18.06
N SER A 16 10.22 5.98 -18.57
CA SER A 16 10.68 5.95 -19.97
C SER A 16 9.68 5.32 -20.94
N GLY A 17 8.57 4.77 -20.46
CA GLY A 17 7.56 4.10 -21.27
C GLY A 17 7.35 2.64 -20.89
N LYS A 18 6.49 1.98 -21.66
CA LYS A 18 6.13 0.57 -21.48
C LYS A 18 7.25 -0.34 -22.02
N ILE A 19 7.60 -1.35 -21.24
CA ILE A 19 8.51 -2.42 -21.64
C ILE A 19 7.93 -3.80 -21.31
N ASP A 20 8.33 -4.81 -22.06
CA ASP A 20 7.93 -6.20 -21.85
C ASP A 20 9.08 -6.92 -21.13
N LYS A 21 8.94 -7.09 -19.81
CA LYS A 21 9.95 -7.70 -18.95
C LYS A 21 9.29 -8.43 -17.79
N ASN A 22 10.00 -9.44 -17.29
CA ASN A 22 9.66 -10.09 -16.04
C ASN A 22 10.18 -9.25 -14.87
N ILE A 23 9.44 -9.20 -13.78
CA ILE A 23 9.82 -8.50 -12.56
C ILE A 23 10.29 -9.54 -11.55
N VAL A 24 11.55 -9.41 -11.11
CA VAL A 24 12.15 -10.29 -10.11
C VAL A 24 12.10 -9.64 -8.75
N ILE A 25 11.56 -10.38 -7.78
CA ILE A 25 11.35 -9.93 -6.40
C ILE A 25 12.09 -10.88 -5.47
N ASP A 26 12.82 -10.31 -4.53
CA ASP A 26 13.56 -11.03 -3.50
C ASP A 26 13.59 -10.21 -2.21
N ASP A 27 13.31 -10.83 -1.07
CA ASP A 27 13.23 -10.15 0.23
C ASP A 27 12.29 -8.91 0.20
N GLY A 28 11.13 -9.05 -0.47
CA GLY A 28 10.13 -7.99 -0.58
C GLY A 28 10.55 -6.79 -1.43
N LYS A 29 11.61 -6.91 -2.24
CA LYS A 29 12.12 -5.83 -3.10
C LYS A 29 12.21 -6.27 -4.54
N ILE A 30 11.98 -5.35 -5.47
CA ILE A 30 12.29 -5.55 -6.88
C ILE A 30 13.81 -5.52 -7.01
N VAL A 31 14.39 -6.66 -7.39
CA VAL A 31 15.85 -6.80 -7.58
C VAL A 31 16.26 -6.74 -9.04
N GLY A 32 15.31 -6.83 -9.96
CA GLY A 32 15.62 -6.71 -11.38
C GLY A 32 14.43 -6.81 -12.31
N LEU A 33 14.67 -6.37 -13.55
CA LEU A 33 13.81 -6.60 -14.70
C LEU A 33 14.59 -7.44 -15.71
N THR A 34 14.03 -8.57 -16.12
CA THR A 34 14.75 -9.53 -16.98
C THR A 34 13.89 -10.02 -18.14
N SER A 35 14.52 -10.45 -19.22
CA SER A 35 13.84 -11.15 -20.32
C SER A 35 13.68 -12.64 -20.03
N ASP A 36 14.60 -13.21 -19.26
CA ASP A 36 14.55 -14.61 -18.88
C ASP A 36 13.74 -14.78 -17.61
N VAL A 37 13.25 -16.00 -17.38
CA VAL A 37 12.53 -16.36 -16.14
C VAL A 37 13.52 -17.11 -15.25
N PRO A 38 14.07 -16.45 -14.22
CA PRO A 38 14.99 -17.10 -13.29
C PRO A 38 14.23 -18.11 -12.40
N ALA A 39 14.97 -18.96 -11.71
CA ALA A 39 14.42 -19.86 -10.72
C ALA A 39 13.79 -19.06 -9.58
N CYS A 40 12.55 -19.39 -9.18
CA CYS A 40 11.80 -18.71 -8.14
C CYS A 40 10.87 -19.67 -7.42
N ASP A 41 10.53 -19.34 -6.17
CA ASP A 41 9.58 -20.09 -5.37
C ASP A 41 8.13 -19.84 -5.82
N HIS A 42 7.81 -18.60 -6.19
CA HIS A 42 6.49 -18.21 -6.67
C HIS A 42 6.56 -17.56 -8.05
N LYS A 43 5.66 -17.99 -8.93
CA LYS A 43 5.50 -17.39 -10.25
C LYS A 43 4.10 -16.78 -10.38
N ILE A 44 4.04 -15.51 -10.73
CA ILE A 44 2.79 -14.78 -10.99
C ILE A 44 2.71 -14.56 -12.50
N ASN A 45 1.64 -15.03 -13.12
CA ASN A 45 1.39 -14.80 -14.54
C ASN A 45 0.81 -13.40 -14.74
N GLY A 46 1.55 -12.54 -15.41
CA GLY A 46 1.18 -11.17 -15.75
C GLY A 46 0.72 -11.00 -17.21
N ASN A 47 0.53 -12.10 -17.95
CA ASN A 47 0.18 -12.02 -19.37
C ASN A 47 -1.10 -11.21 -19.61
N GLY A 48 -1.01 -10.21 -20.48
CA GLY A 48 -2.09 -9.28 -20.76
C GLY A 48 -2.35 -8.23 -19.68
N LEU A 49 -1.55 -8.21 -18.61
CA LEU A 49 -1.65 -7.24 -17.52
C LEU A 49 -0.57 -6.17 -17.63
N ILE A 50 -0.86 -5.03 -17.03
CA ILE A 50 0.09 -3.92 -16.89
C ILE A 50 0.56 -3.88 -15.43
N SER A 51 1.88 -3.94 -15.24
CA SER A 51 2.50 -3.72 -13.93
C SER A 51 2.87 -2.26 -13.79
N ILE A 52 2.34 -1.63 -12.76
CA ILE A 52 2.61 -0.24 -12.39
C ILE A 52 3.07 -0.18 -10.93
N PRO A 53 3.80 0.85 -10.51
CA PRO A 53 4.01 1.12 -9.10
C PRO A 53 2.68 1.22 -8.36
N GLY A 54 2.64 0.76 -7.11
CA GLY A 54 1.46 0.90 -6.27
C GLY A 54 1.04 2.36 -6.14
N VAL A 55 -0.26 2.62 -6.20
CA VAL A 55 -0.79 3.97 -6.08
C VAL A 55 -0.61 4.49 -4.66
N ILE A 56 -0.15 5.73 -4.54
CA ILE A 56 -0.07 6.44 -3.26
C ILE A 56 -1.23 7.44 -3.20
N ASP A 57 -2.16 7.21 -2.27
CA ASP A 57 -3.21 8.17 -1.97
C ASP A 57 -2.70 9.16 -0.91
N THR A 58 -2.43 10.37 -1.34
CA THR A 58 -1.85 11.42 -0.48
C THR A 58 -2.88 12.19 0.32
N HIS A 59 -4.17 11.91 0.18
CA HIS A 59 -5.22 12.64 0.86
C HIS A 59 -6.46 11.80 1.09
N VAL A 60 -6.49 11.03 2.16
CA VAL A 60 -7.64 10.21 2.52
C VAL A 60 -8.18 10.58 3.91
N HIS A 61 -9.49 10.53 4.05
CA HIS A 61 -10.18 10.72 5.32
C HIS A 61 -10.93 9.44 5.69
N TYR A 62 -10.64 8.90 6.87
CA TYR A 62 -11.42 7.82 7.48
C TYR A 62 -11.43 7.98 9.00
N GLY A 63 -12.30 7.24 9.68
CA GLY A 63 -12.51 7.39 11.13
C GLY A 63 -13.32 8.62 11.51
N VAL A 64 -14.13 9.17 10.58
CA VAL A 64 -15.01 10.31 10.82
C VAL A 64 -16.36 9.83 11.38
N TYR A 65 -16.87 8.73 10.84
CA TYR A 65 -18.20 8.18 11.18
C TYR A 65 -18.14 6.86 11.94
N SER A 66 -16.97 6.27 12.08
CA SER A 66 -16.74 5.02 12.81
C SER A 66 -15.40 5.10 13.56
N PRO A 67 -15.17 4.24 14.57
CA PRO A 67 -13.89 4.19 15.26
C PRO A 67 -12.72 4.03 14.28
N ILE A 68 -11.66 4.79 14.51
CA ILE A 68 -10.54 4.88 13.56
C ILE A 68 -9.88 3.53 13.25
N ASN A 69 -9.77 2.66 14.25
CA ASN A 69 -9.20 1.32 14.08
C ASN A 69 -10.04 0.42 13.16
N GLU A 70 -11.36 0.55 13.22
CA GLU A 70 -12.27 -0.17 12.33
C GLU A 70 -12.23 0.42 10.93
N ALA A 71 -12.35 1.75 10.83
CA ALA A 71 -12.27 2.46 9.56
C ALA A 71 -10.93 2.22 8.86
N ALA A 72 -9.79 2.25 9.58
CA ALA A 72 -8.50 1.98 9.00
C ALA A 72 -8.43 0.59 8.36
N LYS A 73 -9.00 -0.42 9.00
CA LYS A 73 -9.01 -1.79 8.50
C LYS A 73 -9.87 -1.95 7.24
N THR A 74 -11.07 -1.38 7.24
CA THR A 74 -12.00 -1.50 6.09
C THR A 74 -11.53 -0.68 4.90
N GLU A 75 -11.09 0.55 5.15
CA GLU A 75 -10.65 1.46 4.10
C GLU A 75 -9.32 1.05 3.48
N SER A 76 -8.37 0.54 4.28
CA SER A 76 -7.12 0.01 3.73
C SER A 76 -7.34 -1.24 2.87
N HIS A 77 -8.29 -2.11 3.26
CA HIS A 77 -8.66 -3.26 2.45
C HIS A 77 -9.30 -2.84 1.11
N ALA A 78 -10.22 -1.89 1.14
CA ALA A 78 -10.85 -1.36 -0.07
C ALA A 78 -9.84 -0.67 -0.98
N ALA A 79 -8.93 0.12 -0.40
CA ALA A 79 -7.85 0.79 -1.11
C ALA A 79 -6.91 -0.22 -1.80
N ALA A 80 -6.52 -1.28 -1.10
CA ALA A 80 -5.67 -2.34 -1.66
C ALA A 80 -6.32 -3.05 -2.86
N ILE A 81 -7.62 -3.34 -2.80
CA ILE A 81 -8.38 -3.89 -3.94
C ILE A 81 -8.35 -2.93 -5.14
N GLY A 82 -8.33 -1.63 -4.90
CA GLY A 82 -8.21 -0.59 -5.92
C GLY A 82 -6.78 -0.33 -6.40
N GLY A 83 -5.77 -1.05 -5.87
CA GLY A 83 -4.35 -0.86 -6.24
C GLY A 83 -3.64 0.24 -5.47
N VAL A 84 -4.27 0.80 -4.43
CA VAL A 84 -3.62 1.76 -3.53
C VAL A 84 -2.80 1.00 -2.49
N THR A 85 -1.48 1.24 -2.48
CA THR A 85 -0.54 0.56 -1.59
C THR A 85 -0.09 1.41 -0.41
N THR A 86 -0.31 2.71 -0.50
CA THR A 86 0.05 3.67 0.55
C THR A 86 -1.05 4.71 0.68
N MET A 87 -1.50 4.95 1.91
CA MET A 87 -2.49 5.98 2.21
C MET A 87 -1.94 6.97 3.22
N MET A 88 -2.05 8.27 2.92
CA MET A 88 -1.73 9.36 3.84
C MET A 88 -3.02 9.91 4.43
N ARG A 89 -3.34 9.50 5.65
CA ARG A 89 -4.54 10.00 6.32
C ARG A 89 -4.37 11.45 6.75
N MET A 90 -5.31 12.29 6.32
CA MET A 90 -5.43 13.64 6.83
C MET A 90 -6.24 13.63 8.12
N LEU A 91 -5.62 14.18 9.18
CA LEU A 91 -6.30 14.39 10.45
C LEU A 91 -7.21 15.61 10.30
N ARG A 92 -8.49 15.37 10.47
CA ARG A 92 -9.49 16.44 10.51
C ARG A 92 -9.66 16.90 11.95
N LEU A 93 -9.14 18.08 12.26
CA LEU A 93 -9.29 18.72 13.58
C LEU A 93 -10.62 19.46 13.72
N GLU A 94 -11.43 19.49 12.67
CA GLU A 94 -12.73 20.13 12.67
C GLU A 94 -13.79 19.18 13.24
N ASN A 95 -13.92 19.19 14.56
CA ASN A 95 -15.21 18.88 15.16
C ASN A 95 -15.73 20.12 15.87
N SER A 96 -16.90 20.58 15.48
CA SER A 96 -17.67 21.59 16.18
C SER A 96 -17.94 21.28 17.67
N PHE A 97 -17.54 20.09 18.10
CA PHE A 97 -17.52 19.66 19.51
C PHE A 97 -16.25 20.02 20.26
N LEU A 98 -15.23 20.58 19.59
CA LEU A 98 -13.90 20.83 20.16
C LEU A 98 -13.64 22.30 20.49
N THR A 99 -14.68 23.11 20.69
CA THR A 99 -14.54 24.51 21.15
C THR A 99 -13.94 24.68 22.55
N SER A 100 -13.56 23.58 23.23
CA SER A 100 -12.90 23.59 24.54
C SER A 100 -11.52 22.91 24.56
N PHE A 101 -10.86 22.72 23.44
CA PHE A 101 -9.81 21.70 23.32
C PHE A 101 -8.47 22.18 22.78
N SER A 102 -7.73 22.96 23.55
CA SER A 102 -6.34 23.26 23.15
C SER A 102 -5.29 22.28 23.71
N LEU A 103 -5.60 21.47 24.70
CA LEU A 103 -4.62 20.55 25.33
C LEU A 103 -4.84 19.05 25.06
N ASN A 104 -6.04 18.63 24.68
CA ASN A 104 -6.31 17.22 24.39
C ASN A 104 -6.06 16.84 22.92
N ASN A 105 -5.84 17.78 22.03
CA ASN A 105 -5.61 17.50 20.60
C ASN A 105 -4.29 16.78 20.34
N ALA A 106 -3.25 17.08 21.10
CA ALA A 106 -1.97 16.39 21.00
C ALA A 106 -2.09 14.91 21.43
N PHE A 107 -2.87 14.66 22.48
CA PHE A 107 -3.06 13.30 23.00
C PHE A 107 -3.93 12.43 22.07
N ILE A 108 -4.92 13.01 21.41
CA ILE A 108 -5.74 12.34 20.39
C ILE A 108 -4.91 12.02 19.17
N LEU A 109 -4.06 12.96 18.74
CA LEU A 109 -3.15 12.79 17.62
C LEU A 109 -2.15 11.65 17.88
N GLU A 110 -1.56 11.61 19.07
CA GLU A 110 -0.61 10.56 19.46
C GLU A 110 -1.29 9.19 19.50
N ARG A 111 -2.49 9.09 20.05
CA ARG A 111 -3.28 7.88 20.07
C ARG A 111 -3.69 7.42 18.68
N ASP A 112 -4.08 8.33 17.80
CA ASP A 112 -4.47 8.03 16.42
C ASP A 112 -3.27 7.54 15.61
N LEU A 113 -2.09 8.12 15.80
CA LEU A 113 -0.84 7.67 15.19
C LEU A 113 -0.42 6.28 15.72
N GLU A 114 -0.61 6.02 17.01
CA GLU A 114 -0.33 4.71 17.60
C GLU A 114 -1.28 3.62 17.09
N VAL A 115 -2.56 3.94 16.92
CA VAL A 115 -3.55 3.03 16.32
C VAL A 115 -3.21 2.77 14.86
N LEU A 116 -2.87 3.81 14.10
CA LEU A 116 -2.41 3.67 12.71
C LEU A 116 -1.18 2.77 12.61
N ALA A 117 -0.17 3.00 13.43
CA ALA A 117 1.04 2.17 13.45
C ALA A 117 0.73 0.69 13.76
N LYS A 118 -0.29 0.41 14.57
CA LYS A 118 -0.73 -0.95 14.92
C LYS A 118 -1.64 -1.60 13.86
N THR A 119 -2.37 -0.79 13.08
CA THR A 119 -3.36 -1.29 12.11
C THR A 119 -2.83 -1.34 10.69
N THR A 120 -1.77 -0.60 10.39
CA THR A 120 -1.11 -0.59 9.08
C THR A 120 -0.03 -1.66 8.91
N THR A 121 0.09 -2.62 9.82
CA THR A 121 0.79 -3.85 9.47
C THR A 121 0.03 -4.50 8.31
N PRO A 122 0.62 -4.56 7.11
CA PRO A 122 -0.04 -5.22 6.00
C PRO A 122 -0.37 -6.64 6.41
N PRO A 123 -1.51 -7.19 5.98
CA PRO A 123 -1.72 -8.62 6.11
C PRO A 123 -0.50 -9.29 5.48
N THR A 124 0.19 -10.12 6.27
CA THR A 124 1.34 -10.89 5.82
C THR A 124 0.94 -11.64 4.56
N GLY A 125 1.46 -11.21 3.41
CA GLY A 125 1.18 -11.84 2.12
C GLY A 125 0.78 -10.94 0.97
N LEU A 126 0.60 -9.63 1.16
CA LEU A 126 0.33 -8.71 0.06
C LEU A 126 1.48 -7.69 -0.04
N SER A 127 2.58 -8.11 -0.64
CA SER A 127 3.57 -7.18 -1.20
C SER A 127 2.99 -6.72 -2.54
N ILE A 128 2.32 -5.59 -2.56
CA ILE A 128 1.98 -4.89 -3.79
C ILE A 128 3.17 -3.98 -4.07
N LEU A 129 3.75 -4.17 -5.23
CA LEU A 129 4.90 -3.41 -5.75
C LEU A 129 4.56 -1.95 -6.00
#